data_6fdbdbd8fbcb7b8828dafcf76b37e694
#
_entry.id   6fdbdbd8fbcb7b8828dafcf76b37e694
#
_cell.length_a   1.000
_cell.length_b   1.000
_cell.length_c   1.000
_cell.angle_alpha   90.00
_cell.angle_beta   90.00
_cell.angle_gamma   90.00
#
_symmetry.space_group_name_H-M   'P 1'
#
loop_
_entity.id
_entity.type
_entity.pdbx_description
1 polymer ?
#
loop_
_entity_poly.entity_id
_entity_poly.type
_entity_poly.pdbx_seq_one_letter_code
_entity_poly.pdbx_strand_id
1 'polypeptide(L)'
;MEYKPTAVVAAGGAVGAVTRYALSVQFPGIWTIAAINVAGSLLLGVVAAMLGPDRLWRLFLGVGVLGGFTTFSTFAVDAVRHPATAVVYVAVTLVGALAAARAGMAAGEAWRHR
;
A
#
# COMPACT_ATOMS: atom_id res chain seq x y z
N MET A 1 -20.85 -13.60 14.46
CA MET A 1 -20.24 -12.68 13.49
C MET A 1 -19.54 -11.53 14.21
N GLU A 2 -18.33 -11.27 13.86
CA GLU A 2 -17.57 -10.18 14.46
C GLU A 2 -17.68 -8.92 13.61
N TYR A 3 -18.30 -7.90 14.13
CA TYR A 3 -18.45 -6.62 13.43
C TYR A 3 -17.23 -5.72 13.58
N LYS A 4 -16.51 -5.85 14.70
CA LYS A 4 -15.39 -4.98 15.03
C LYS A 4 -14.24 -5.05 14.00
N PRO A 5 -13.76 -6.24 13.62
CA PRO A 5 -12.73 -6.34 12.58
C PRO A 5 -13.19 -5.76 11.24
N THR A 6 -14.45 -6.04 10.85
CA THR A 6 -15.00 -5.54 9.59
C THR A 6 -15.09 -4.02 9.60
N ALA A 7 -15.58 -3.43 10.70
CA ALA A 7 -15.69 -1.98 10.83
C ALA A 7 -14.33 -1.30 10.80
N VAL A 8 -13.33 -1.90 11.45
CA VAL A 8 -11.97 -1.39 11.50
C VAL A 8 -11.34 -1.38 10.10
N VAL A 9 -11.49 -2.46 9.35
CA VAL A 9 -10.98 -2.55 7.98
C VAL A 9 -11.69 -1.55 7.07
N ALA A 10 -13.01 -1.42 7.20
CA ALA A 10 -13.78 -0.49 6.39
C ALA A 10 -13.37 0.96 6.66
N ALA A 11 -13.22 1.34 7.92
CA ALA A 11 -12.77 2.68 8.29
C ALA A 11 -11.36 2.97 7.76
N GLY A 12 -10.45 2.01 7.94
CA GLY A 12 -9.09 2.14 7.42
C GLY A 12 -9.07 2.25 5.90
N GLY A 13 -9.85 1.41 5.22
CA GLY A 13 -9.95 1.43 3.76
C GLY A 13 -10.43 2.78 3.24
N ALA A 14 -11.41 3.37 3.90
CA ALA A 14 -11.91 4.70 3.55
C ALA A 14 -10.81 5.76 3.69
N VAL A 15 -10.06 5.74 4.78
CA VAL A 15 -8.94 6.67 5.01
C VAL A 15 -7.87 6.51 3.93
N GLY A 16 -7.47 5.27 3.65
CA GLY A 16 -6.47 4.98 2.63
C GLY A 16 -6.90 5.39 1.23
N ALA A 17 -8.14 5.09 0.86
CA ALA A 17 -8.68 5.43 -0.46
C ALA A 17 -8.81 6.94 -0.66
N VAL A 18 -9.25 7.66 0.35
CA VAL A 18 -9.33 9.14 0.29
C VAL A 18 -7.94 9.74 0.14
N THR A 19 -6.96 9.23 0.90
CA THR A 19 -5.57 9.69 0.81
C THR A 19 -5.02 9.46 -0.60
N ARG A 20 -5.23 8.28 -1.15
CA ARG A 20 -4.80 7.96 -2.52
C ARG A 20 -5.45 8.91 -3.53
N TYR A 21 -6.76 9.13 -3.40
CA TYR A 21 -7.50 10.02 -4.29
C TYR A 21 -6.90 11.44 -4.24
N ALA A 22 -6.69 11.96 -3.03
CA ALA A 22 -6.15 13.31 -2.85
C ALA A 22 -4.76 13.45 -3.51
N LEU A 23 -3.90 12.47 -3.33
CA LEU A 23 -2.57 12.48 -3.94
C LEU A 23 -2.66 12.38 -5.47
N SER A 24 -3.57 11.56 -5.98
CA SER A 24 -3.74 11.39 -7.42
C SER A 24 -4.25 12.65 -8.09
N VAL A 25 -5.07 13.43 -7.40
CA VAL A 25 -5.58 14.71 -7.92
C VAL A 25 -4.48 15.78 -7.90
N GLN A 26 -3.70 15.84 -6.81
CA GLN A 26 -2.64 16.84 -6.69
C GLN A 26 -1.42 16.54 -7.58
N PHE A 27 -1.12 15.28 -7.76
CA PHE A 27 0.03 14.82 -8.54
C PHE A 27 -0.43 13.83 -9.60
N PRO A 28 -1.08 14.29 -10.68
CA PRO A 28 -1.61 13.37 -11.69
C PRO A 28 -0.50 12.65 -12.45
N GLY A 29 -0.81 11.48 -12.95
CA GLY A 29 0.09 10.67 -13.75
C GLY A 29 0.36 9.30 -13.18
N ILE A 30 0.86 8.41 -14.05
CA ILE A 30 1.07 7.00 -13.68
C ILE A 30 2.15 6.83 -12.62
N TRP A 31 3.15 7.71 -12.59
CA TRP A 31 4.25 7.58 -11.63
C TRP A 31 3.83 7.91 -10.21
N THR A 32 2.77 8.68 -10.04
CA THR A 32 2.15 8.88 -8.71
C THR A 32 1.56 7.56 -8.20
N ILE A 33 0.89 6.81 -9.07
CA ILE A 33 0.34 5.49 -8.70
C ILE A 33 1.47 4.51 -8.39
N ALA A 34 2.56 4.52 -9.16
CA ALA A 34 3.74 3.71 -8.86
C ALA A 34 4.29 4.05 -7.47
N ALA A 35 4.46 5.33 -7.17
CA ALA A 35 4.96 5.80 -5.88
C ALA A 35 4.03 5.40 -4.73
N ILE A 36 2.71 5.52 -4.91
CA ILE A 36 1.71 5.12 -3.92
C ILE A 36 1.84 3.63 -3.61
N ASN A 37 1.92 2.80 -4.64
CA ASN A 37 2.00 1.36 -4.45
C ASN A 37 3.33 0.94 -3.81
N VAL A 38 4.43 1.55 -4.19
CA VAL A 38 5.75 1.28 -3.60
C VAL A 38 5.79 1.75 -2.14
N ALA A 39 5.36 2.97 -1.87
CA ALA A 39 5.32 3.51 -0.51
C ALA A 39 4.39 2.71 0.39
N GLY A 40 3.21 2.35 -0.13
CA GLY A 40 2.26 1.52 0.61
C GLY A 40 2.82 0.15 0.94
N SER A 41 3.56 -0.45 0.01
CA SER A 41 4.21 -1.75 0.23
C SER A 41 5.30 -1.66 1.30
N LEU A 42 6.08 -0.58 1.30
CA LEU A 42 7.08 -0.33 2.34
C LEU A 42 6.42 -0.26 3.71
N LEU A 43 5.38 0.56 3.83
CA LEU A 43 4.67 0.75 5.09
C LEU A 43 3.98 -0.54 5.54
N LEU A 44 3.43 -1.31 4.61
CA LEU A 44 2.82 -2.60 4.93
C LEU A 44 3.86 -3.56 5.52
N GLY A 45 5.07 -3.57 4.96
CA GLY A 45 6.16 -4.38 5.51
C GLY A 45 6.50 -3.98 6.93
N VAL A 46 6.60 -2.67 7.20
CA VAL A 46 6.85 -2.14 8.55
C VAL A 46 5.74 -2.55 9.51
N VAL A 47 4.49 -2.35 9.11
CA VAL A 47 3.32 -2.70 9.94
C VAL A 47 3.31 -4.19 10.26
N ALA A 48 3.56 -5.03 9.27
CA ALA A 48 3.58 -6.48 9.45
C ALA A 48 4.64 -6.91 10.44
N ALA A 49 5.80 -6.27 10.42
CA ALA A 49 6.92 -6.61 11.32
C ALA A 49 6.71 -6.05 12.73
N MET A 50 6.10 -4.88 12.88
CA MET A 50 6.02 -4.19 14.16
C MET A 50 4.79 -4.50 15.00
N LEU A 51 3.64 -4.73 14.36
CA LEU A 51 2.37 -4.83 15.09
C LEU A 51 2.00 -6.23 15.59
N GLY A 52 2.90 -7.18 15.49
CA GLY A 52 2.82 -8.52 16.09
C GLY A 52 1.42 -9.03 16.42
N PRO A 53 1.09 -9.17 17.74
CA PRO A 53 -0.17 -9.77 18.16
C PRO A 53 -1.40 -8.83 18.14
N ASP A 54 -1.22 -7.54 17.94
CA ASP A 54 -2.36 -6.60 17.97
C ASP A 54 -3.16 -6.68 16.68
N ARG A 55 -4.16 -7.56 16.68
CA ARG A 55 -4.97 -7.88 15.53
C ARG A 55 -5.73 -6.68 14.99
N LEU A 56 -6.34 -5.87 15.84
CA LEU A 56 -7.16 -4.75 15.40
C LEU A 56 -6.33 -3.65 14.73
N TRP A 57 -5.18 -3.32 15.30
CA TRP A 57 -4.28 -2.35 14.68
C TRP A 57 -3.68 -2.86 13.37
N ARG A 58 -3.35 -4.15 13.30
CA ARG A 58 -2.88 -4.75 12.05
C ARG A 58 -3.95 -4.68 10.97
N LEU A 59 -5.19 -4.98 11.34
CA LEU A 59 -6.30 -4.91 10.39
C LEU A 59 -6.57 -3.48 9.95
N PHE A 60 -6.58 -2.53 10.89
CA PHE A 60 -6.83 -1.13 10.57
C PHE A 60 -5.77 -0.55 9.65
N LEU A 61 -4.49 -0.66 10.04
CA LEU A 61 -3.39 -0.06 9.28
C LEU A 61 -3.03 -0.90 8.05
N GLY A 62 -2.89 -2.21 8.20
CA GLY A 62 -2.43 -3.08 7.11
C GLY A 62 -3.51 -3.32 6.07
N VAL A 63 -4.55 -4.04 6.46
CA VAL A 63 -5.61 -4.41 5.51
C VAL A 63 -6.47 -3.19 5.16
N GLY A 64 -6.77 -2.35 6.15
CA GLY A 64 -7.61 -1.16 5.96
C GLY A 64 -6.87 -0.03 5.25
N VAL A 65 -6.08 0.73 6.02
CA VAL A 65 -5.46 1.96 5.49
C VAL A 65 -4.58 1.67 4.28
N LEU A 66 -3.62 0.77 4.43
CA LEU A 66 -2.68 0.48 3.33
C LEU A 66 -3.32 -0.29 2.20
N GLY A 67 -4.30 -1.15 2.51
CA GLY A 67 -5.09 -1.83 1.48
C GLY A 67 -5.91 -0.87 0.63
N GLY A 68 -6.48 0.16 1.25
CA GLY A 68 -7.21 1.21 0.54
C GLY A 68 -6.31 2.22 -0.16
N PHE A 69 -5.11 2.43 0.39
CA PHE A 69 -4.13 3.36 -0.17
C PHE A 69 -3.51 2.81 -1.45
N THR A 70 -3.12 1.53 -1.48
CA THR A 70 -2.56 0.89 -2.67
C THR A 70 -3.68 0.48 -3.64
N THR A 71 -3.34 0.33 -4.92
CA THR A 71 -4.33 -0.05 -5.91
C THR A 71 -3.72 -0.90 -7.01
N PHE A 72 -4.28 -2.08 -7.23
CA PHE A 72 -3.96 -2.90 -8.37
C PHE A 72 -4.77 -2.49 -9.61
N SER A 73 -6.04 -2.13 -9.42
CA SER A 73 -6.93 -1.82 -10.54
C SER A 73 -6.48 -0.58 -11.32
N THR A 74 -6.16 0.51 -10.64
CA THR A 74 -5.65 1.72 -11.29
C THR A 74 -4.33 1.44 -11.99
N PHE A 75 -3.43 0.71 -11.33
CA PHE A 75 -2.16 0.29 -11.90
C PHE A 75 -2.36 -0.49 -13.20
N ALA A 76 -3.26 -1.47 -13.22
CA ALA A 76 -3.53 -2.29 -14.38
C ALA A 76 -4.11 -1.48 -15.54
N VAL A 77 -5.07 -0.59 -15.25
CA VAL A 77 -5.67 0.28 -16.25
C VAL A 77 -4.63 1.24 -16.84
N ASP A 78 -3.80 1.83 -15.97
CA ASP A 78 -2.74 2.75 -16.42
C ASP A 78 -1.74 2.05 -17.33
N ALA A 79 -1.36 0.82 -17.01
CA ALA A 79 -0.45 0.04 -17.85
C ALA A 79 -1.03 -0.17 -19.25
N VAL A 80 -2.32 -0.51 -19.34
CA VAL A 80 -3.00 -0.73 -20.61
C VAL A 80 -3.11 0.57 -21.42
N ARG A 81 -3.36 1.69 -20.75
CA ARG A 81 -3.54 2.99 -21.40
C ARG A 81 -2.25 3.66 -21.83
N HIS A 82 -1.11 3.19 -21.37
CA HIS A 82 0.20 3.76 -21.69
C HIS A 82 1.12 2.69 -22.27
N PRO A 83 0.80 2.14 -23.44
CA PRO A 83 1.53 0.98 -23.97
C PRO A 83 3.01 1.25 -24.22
N ALA A 84 3.39 2.49 -24.55
CA ALA A 84 4.79 2.83 -24.80
C ALA A 84 5.66 2.69 -23.56
N THR A 85 5.09 2.94 -22.36
CA THR A 85 5.81 2.88 -21.08
C THR A 85 5.38 1.71 -20.21
N ALA A 86 4.46 0.87 -20.70
CA ALA A 86 3.85 -0.19 -19.89
C ALA A 86 4.87 -1.13 -19.28
N VAL A 87 5.85 -1.60 -20.06
CA VAL A 87 6.85 -2.56 -19.56
C VAL A 87 7.67 -1.95 -18.43
N VAL A 88 8.14 -0.72 -18.61
CA VAL A 88 8.94 -0.02 -17.59
C VAL A 88 8.07 0.25 -16.36
N TYR A 89 6.85 0.74 -16.55
CA TYR A 89 5.92 1.05 -15.47
C TYR A 89 5.60 -0.20 -14.62
N VAL A 90 5.26 -1.30 -15.28
CA VAL A 90 4.96 -2.57 -14.61
C VAL A 90 6.19 -3.09 -13.87
N ALA A 91 7.35 -3.11 -14.53
CA ALA A 91 8.58 -3.61 -13.94
C ALA A 91 9.00 -2.79 -12.72
N VAL A 92 9.02 -1.46 -12.84
CA VAL A 92 9.40 -0.56 -11.75
C VAL A 92 8.44 -0.70 -10.58
N THR A 93 7.13 -0.74 -10.85
CA THR A 93 6.12 -0.84 -9.79
C THR A 93 6.21 -2.18 -9.06
N LEU A 94 6.26 -3.30 -9.78
CA LEU A 94 6.29 -4.62 -9.16
C LEU A 94 7.60 -4.86 -8.41
N VAL A 95 8.72 -4.62 -9.05
CA VAL A 95 10.04 -4.82 -8.41
C VAL A 95 10.18 -3.85 -7.24
N GLY A 96 9.80 -2.59 -7.44
CA GLY A 96 9.86 -1.57 -6.41
C GLY A 96 8.98 -1.92 -5.21
N ALA A 97 7.75 -2.38 -5.45
CA ALA A 97 6.82 -2.75 -4.38
C ALA A 97 7.33 -3.97 -3.60
N LEU A 98 7.82 -5.00 -4.28
CA LEU A 98 8.36 -6.19 -3.62
C LEU A 98 9.62 -5.85 -2.81
N ALA A 99 10.53 -5.08 -3.38
CA ALA A 99 11.74 -4.64 -2.68
C ALA A 99 11.37 -3.77 -1.48
N ALA A 100 10.42 -2.85 -1.64
CA ALA A 100 9.96 -1.97 -0.57
C ALA A 100 9.31 -2.75 0.58
N ALA A 101 8.47 -3.74 0.25
CA ALA A 101 7.85 -4.59 1.27
C ALA A 101 8.91 -5.34 2.08
N ARG A 102 9.91 -5.89 1.41
CA ARG A 102 11.02 -6.58 2.05
C ARG A 102 11.84 -5.62 2.93
N ALA A 103 12.17 -4.45 2.41
CA ALA A 103 12.91 -3.43 3.15
C ALA A 103 12.12 -2.96 4.37
N GLY A 104 10.81 -2.77 4.21
CA GLY A 104 9.92 -2.39 5.31
C GLY A 104 9.89 -3.44 6.42
N MET A 105 9.80 -4.71 6.05
CA MET A 105 9.85 -5.80 7.01
C MET A 105 11.17 -5.81 7.77
N ALA A 106 12.29 -5.66 7.07
CA ALA A 106 13.61 -5.63 7.69
C ALA A 106 13.76 -4.44 8.64
N ALA A 107 13.29 -3.27 8.23
CA ALA A 107 13.33 -2.06 9.06
C ALA A 107 12.45 -2.22 10.31
N GLY A 108 11.26 -2.77 10.16
CA GLY A 108 10.34 -3.01 11.26
C GLY A 108 10.89 -4.01 12.26
N GLU A 109 11.51 -5.07 11.79
CA GLU A 109 12.16 -6.07 12.64
C GLU A 109 13.35 -5.47 13.39
N ALA A 110 14.17 -4.68 12.72
CA ALA A 110 15.32 -4.02 13.34
C ALA A 110 14.84 -3.06 14.45
N TRP A 111 13.79 -2.30 14.20
CA TRP A 111 13.21 -1.42 15.20
C TRP A 111 12.68 -2.19 16.40
N ARG A 112 11.99 -3.29 16.13
CA ARG A 112 11.34 -4.12 17.17
C ARG A 112 12.36 -4.75 18.12
N HIS A 113 13.56 -5.04 17.63
CA HIS A 113 14.61 -5.71 18.41
C HIS A 113 15.64 -4.75 19.03
N ARG A 114 15.35 -3.47 19.09
CA ARG A 114 16.19 -2.47 19.76
C ARG A 114 16.15 -2.55 21.28
#